data_eeb1eb6148bc07742aec7c72b16167af
#
_entry.id   eeb1eb6148bc07742aec7c72b16167af
#
_cell.length_a   1.000
_cell.length_b   1.000
_cell.length_c   1.000
_cell.angle_alpha   90.00
_cell.angle_beta   90.00
_cell.angle_gamma   90.00
#
_symmetry.space_group_name_H-M   'P 1'
#
loop_
_entity.id
_entity.type
_entity.pdbx_description
1 polymer ?
#
loop_
_entity_poly.entity_id
_entity_poly.type
_entity_poly.pdbx_seq_one_letter_code
_entity_poly.pdbx_strand_id
1 'polypeptide(L)'
;LAHDIKTPLTSVIGYLSLLDEAPDMPPKQKAKYVGITLEKAYRLEQLINEFFEITRFNLQTIFLNKGKINLLFMLQQMADEFYPMLTPQGKQVSVNVPNGLTLWGDADKLARVFNNILKNAIAYSYENGVIDIAAEQQDKNIVITFTNHGNPIPQEKLETIFEKFFRLDTSRSTNTGGAGLGLAIAKEIVNAHGGNIFVQSNTEKTVFTVVLPQK
;
A
#
# COMPACT_ATOMS: atom_id res chain seq x y z
N LEU A 1 -16.58 -5.33 -3.65
CA LEU A 1 -15.94 -6.22 -2.68
C LEU A 1 -16.49 -7.63 -2.70
N ALA A 2 -17.82 -7.87 -2.51
CA ALA A 2 -18.39 -9.23 -2.56
C ALA A 2 -18.08 -9.93 -3.89
N HIS A 3 -18.14 -9.23 -5.01
CA HIS A 3 -17.75 -9.74 -6.32
C HIS A 3 -16.26 -10.06 -6.40
N ASP A 4 -15.41 -9.21 -5.83
CA ASP A 4 -13.94 -9.36 -5.88
C ASP A 4 -13.44 -10.51 -5.01
N ILE A 5 -14.16 -10.85 -3.94
CA ILE A 5 -13.95 -12.06 -3.13
C ILE A 5 -14.45 -13.30 -3.86
N LYS A 6 -15.63 -13.23 -4.50
CA LYS A 6 -16.25 -14.37 -5.17
C LYS A 6 -15.41 -14.88 -6.36
N THR A 7 -14.78 -13.97 -7.10
CA THR A 7 -13.99 -14.32 -8.30
C THR A 7 -12.80 -15.25 -7.99
N PRO A 8 -11.85 -14.92 -7.08
CA PRO A 8 -10.76 -15.83 -6.74
C PRO A 8 -11.26 -17.10 -6.05
N LEU A 9 -12.31 -17.02 -5.22
CA LEU A 9 -12.91 -18.19 -4.57
C LEU A 9 -13.46 -19.19 -5.60
N THR A 10 -14.21 -18.71 -6.59
CA THR A 10 -14.72 -19.56 -7.69
C THR A 10 -13.58 -20.21 -8.47
N SER A 11 -12.48 -19.47 -8.71
CA SER A 11 -11.29 -20.03 -9.37
C SER A 11 -10.63 -21.13 -8.53
N VAL A 12 -10.45 -20.90 -7.22
CA VAL A 12 -9.90 -21.91 -6.28
C VAL A 12 -10.74 -23.19 -6.32
N ILE A 13 -12.06 -23.07 -6.16
CA ILE A 13 -12.98 -24.21 -6.19
C ILE A 13 -12.88 -24.92 -7.54
N GLY A 14 -12.95 -24.19 -8.66
CA GLY A 14 -12.92 -24.78 -10.00
C GLY A 14 -11.63 -25.57 -10.29
N TYR A 15 -10.45 -25.03 -9.94
CA TYR A 15 -9.19 -25.76 -10.13
C TYR A 15 -9.04 -26.96 -9.18
N LEU A 16 -9.54 -26.87 -7.95
CA LEU A 16 -9.56 -28.00 -7.02
C LEU A 16 -10.50 -29.11 -7.52
N SER A 17 -11.69 -28.77 -8.03
CA SER A 17 -12.61 -29.75 -8.64
C SER A 17 -11.98 -30.45 -9.83
N LEU A 18 -11.29 -29.72 -10.73
CA LEU A 18 -10.56 -30.31 -11.85
C LEU A 18 -9.44 -31.27 -11.41
N LEU A 19 -8.77 -30.96 -10.30
CA LEU A 19 -7.72 -31.82 -9.74
C LEU A 19 -8.30 -33.08 -9.09
N ASP A 20 -9.49 -32.99 -8.50
CA ASP A 20 -10.20 -34.09 -7.84
C ASP A 20 -10.82 -35.04 -8.88
N GLU A 21 -11.46 -34.49 -9.93
CA GLU A 21 -12.11 -35.25 -10.99
C GLU A 21 -11.14 -35.96 -11.96
N ALA A 22 -9.88 -35.53 -12.03
CA ALA A 22 -8.87 -36.06 -12.94
C ALA A 22 -7.62 -36.53 -12.18
N PRO A 23 -7.68 -37.64 -11.40
CA PRO A 23 -6.53 -38.15 -10.61
C PRO A 23 -5.34 -38.51 -11.47
N ASP A 24 -5.55 -38.93 -12.72
CA ASP A 24 -4.50 -39.33 -13.68
C ASP A 24 -3.95 -38.14 -14.53
N MET A 25 -4.26 -36.92 -14.13
CA MET A 25 -3.76 -35.70 -14.80
C MET A 25 -2.23 -35.70 -14.89
N PRO A 26 -1.64 -35.29 -16.06
CA PRO A 26 -0.19 -35.20 -16.21
C PRO A 26 0.46 -34.32 -15.12
N PRO A 27 1.60 -34.71 -14.52
CA PRO A 27 2.23 -34.00 -13.41
C PRO A 27 2.48 -32.50 -13.68
N LYS A 28 2.86 -32.16 -14.91
CA LYS A 28 3.09 -30.76 -15.33
C LYS A 28 1.80 -29.92 -15.29
N GLN A 29 0.67 -30.51 -15.69
CA GLN A 29 -0.63 -29.84 -15.65
C GLN A 29 -1.15 -29.72 -14.22
N LYS A 30 -0.97 -30.79 -13.41
CA LYS A 30 -1.30 -30.77 -11.97
C LYS A 30 -0.53 -29.67 -11.24
N ALA A 31 0.79 -29.59 -11.45
CA ALA A 31 1.62 -28.55 -10.87
C ALA A 31 1.15 -27.13 -11.26
N LYS A 32 0.77 -26.93 -12.55
CA LYS A 32 0.21 -25.66 -13.03
C LYS A 32 -1.08 -25.29 -12.29
N TYR A 33 -2.03 -26.24 -12.14
CA TYR A 33 -3.32 -25.97 -11.50
C TYR A 33 -3.15 -25.71 -10.00
N VAL A 34 -2.27 -26.44 -9.32
CA VAL A 34 -1.89 -26.18 -7.92
C VAL A 34 -1.30 -24.78 -7.78
N GLY A 35 -0.38 -24.37 -8.66
CA GLY A 35 0.20 -23.02 -8.65
C GLY A 35 -0.84 -21.91 -8.81
N ILE A 36 -1.78 -22.06 -9.76
CA ILE A 36 -2.88 -21.08 -9.95
C ILE A 36 -3.79 -21.05 -8.71
N THR A 37 -4.13 -22.21 -8.15
CA THR A 37 -4.96 -22.30 -6.95
C THR A 37 -4.32 -21.57 -5.78
N LEU A 38 -3.03 -21.78 -5.56
CA LEU A 38 -2.26 -21.14 -4.49
C LEU A 38 -2.21 -19.62 -4.66
N GLU A 39 -1.96 -19.13 -5.89
CA GLU A 39 -2.00 -17.69 -6.20
C GLU A 39 -3.37 -17.07 -5.87
N LYS A 40 -4.46 -17.74 -6.27
CA LYS A 40 -5.82 -17.24 -6.01
C LYS A 40 -6.20 -17.31 -4.54
N ALA A 41 -5.71 -18.33 -3.81
CA ALA A 41 -5.90 -18.45 -2.35
C ALA A 41 -5.20 -17.31 -1.60
N TYR A 42 -3.94 -16.99 -1.92
CA TYR A 42 -3.25 -15.82 -1.34
C TYR A 42 -3.96 -14.51 -1.66
N ARG A 43 -4.48 -14.38 -2.88
CA ARG A 43 -5.26 -13.20 -3.23
C ARG A 43 -6.54 -13.07 -2.40
N LEU A 44 -7.23 -14.19 -2.16
CA LEU A 44 -8.42 -14.23 -1.32
C LEU A 44 -8.10 -13.87 0.14
N GLU A 45 -7.04 -14.44 0.69
CA GLU A 45 -6.55 -14.11 2.03
C GLU A 45 -6.30 -12.60 2.17
N GLN A 46 -5.61 -12.00 1.20
CA GLN A 46 -5.34 -10.57 1.19
C GLN A 46 -6.64 -9.74 1.19
N LEU A 47 -7.63 -10.10 0.35
CA LEU A 47 -8.92 -9.41 0.27
C LEU A 47 -9.72 -9.52 1.58
N ILE A 48 -9.67 -10.69 2.23
CA ILE A 48 -10.32 -10.92 3.52
C ILE A 48 -9.65 -10.06 4.60
N ASN A 49 -8.34 -10.03 4.67
CA ASN A 49 -7.60 -9.21 5.62
C ASN A 49 -7.90 -7.72 5.42
N GLU A 50 -7.93 -7.25 4.17
CA GLU A 50 -8.32 -5.89 3.82
C GLU A 50 -9.77 -5.58 4.24
N PHE A 51 -10.70 -6.53 4.09
CA PHE A 51 -12.09 -6.39 4.53
C PHE A 51 -12.22 -6.27 6.06
N PHE A 52 -11.54 -7.15 6.81
CA PHE A 52 -11.54 -7.05 8.28
C PHE A 52 -10.96 -5.73 8.77
N GLU A 53 -9.95 -5.21 8.10
CA GLU A 53 -9.37 -3.93 8.38
C GLU A 53 -10.40 -2.78 8.24
N ILE A 54 -11.22 -2.79 7.17
CA ILE A 54 -12.26 -1.77 6.97
C ILE A 54 -13.32 -1.85 8.05
N THR A 55 -13.80 -3.06 8.35
CA THR A 55 -14.84 -3.24 9.37
C THR A 55 -14.34 -2.77 10.74
N ARG A 56 -13.07 -3.02 11.05
CA ARG A 56 -12.43 -2.54 12.27
C ARG A 56 -12.30 -1.02 12.31
N PHE A 57 -11.97 -0.37 11.17
CA PHE A 57 -11.87 1.09 11.10
C PHE A 57 -13.23 1.80 11.03
N ASN A 58 -14.29 1.14 10.51
CA ASN A 58 -15.63 1.73 10.45
C ASN A 58 -16.40 1.65 11.78
N LEU A 59 -16.04 0.73 12.67
CA LEU A 59 -16.82 0.43 13.88
C LEU A 59 -16.18 0.91 15.18
N GLN A 60 -14.93 1.38 15.15
CA GLN A 60 -14.24 1.78 16.38
C GLN A 60 -13.44 3.07 16.19
N THR A 61 -13.46 3.92 17.20
CA THR A 61 -12.46 5.00 17.36
C THR A 61 -11.07 4.37 17.34
N ILE A 62 -10.18 4.87 16.47
CA ILE A 62 -8.79 4.38 16.38
C ILE A 62 -8.08 4.72 17.68
N PHE A 63 -7.88 3.74 18.55
CA PHE A 63 -7.05 3.91 19.73
C PHE A 63 -5.58 3.94 19.30
N LEU A 64 -4.88 5.02 19.70
CA LEU A 64 -3.47 5.23 19.41
C LEU A 64 -2.62 4.92 20.63
N ASN A 65 -1.67 4.01 20.51
CA ASN A 65 -0.61 3.79 21.48
C ASN A 65 0.60 4.66 21.09
N LYS A 66 0.56 5.94 21.51
CA LYS A 66 1.56 6.92 21.08
C LYS A 66 2.85 6.81 21.89
N GLY A 67 3.98 6.85 21.20
CA GLY A 67 5.33 6.91 21.74
C GLY A 67 6.25 7.78 20.89
N LYS A 68 7.49 7.93 21.34
CA LYS A 68 8.53 8.64 20.59
C LYS A 68 9.09 7.74 19.48
N ILE A 69 9.05 8.21 18.25
CA ILE A 69 9.46 7.48 17.04
C ILE A 69 10.67 8.17 16.43
N ASN A 70 11.75 7.44 16.15
CA ASN A 70 12.85 7.91 15.32
C ASN A 70 12.46 7.74 13.85
N LEU A 71 12.17 8.85 13.15
CA LEU A 71 11.68 8.82 11.78
C LEU A 71 12.72 8.32 10.79
N LEU A 72 13.98 8.70 10.95
CA LEU A 72 15.04 8.22 10.06
C LEU A 72 15.15 6.71 10.12
N PHE A 73 15.19 6.14 11.33
CA PHE A 73 15.29 4.69 11.50
C PHE A 73 14.08 3.96 10.92
N MET A 74 12.86 4.44 11.21
CA MET A 74 11.62 3.83 10.71
C MET A 74 11.56 3.84 9.17
N LEU A 75 11.88 4.97 8.52
CA LEU A 75 11.78 5.11 7.07
C LEU A 75 12.90 4.35 6.35
N GLN A 76 14.09 4.26 6.93
CA GLN A 76 15.18 3.44 6.39
C GLN A 76 14.83 1.95 6.47
N GLN A 77 14.40 1.47 7.65
CA GLN A 77 13.99 0.07 7.80
C GLN A 77 12.87 -0.29 6.81
N MET A 78 11.88 0.57 6.65
CA MET A 78 10.82 0.38 5.66
C MET A 78 11.38 0.28 4.24
N ALA A 79 12.29 1.17 3.84
CA ALA A 79 12.90 1.14 2.51
C ALA A 79 13.65 -0.19 2.27
N ASP A 80 14.39 -0.68 3.27
CA ASP A 80 15.10 -1.96 3.21
C ASP A 80 14.15 -3.15 3.05
N GLU A 81 13.00 -3.15 3.73
CA GLU A 81 11.98 -4.20 3.60
C GLU A 81 11.40 -4.30 2.18
N PHE A 82 11.38 -3.19 1.43
CA PHE A 82 10.89 -3.17 0.05
C PHE A 82 11.96 -3.50 -1.01
N TYR A 83 13.22 -3.66 -0.62
CA TYR A 83 14.32 -3.94 -1.54
C TYR A 83 14.05 -5.14 -2.49
N PRO A 84 13.48 -6.28 -2.04
CA PRO A 84 13.18 -7.40 -2.93
C PRO A 84 12.14 -7.09 -4.01
N MET A 85 11.25 -6.11 -3.76
CA MET A 85 10.24 -5.68 -4.73
C MET A 85 10.78 -4.64 -5.72
N LEU A 86 11.75 -3.86 -5.31
CA LEU A 86 12.37 -2.78 -6.10
C LEU A 86 13.37 -3.32 -7.11
N THR A 87 14.23 -4.23 -6.68
CA THR A 87 15.35 -4.75 -7.47
C THR A 87 14.95 -5.33 -8.83
N PRO A 88 13.89 -6.16 -8.97
CA PRO A 88 13.49 -6.71 -10.26
C PRO A 88 13.01 -5.64 -11.26
N GLN A 89 12.64 -4.45 -10.78
CA GLN A 89 12.14 -3.33 -11.58
C GLN A 89 13.20 -2.24 -11.78
N GLY A 90 14.43 -2.46 -11.30
CA GLY A 90 15.51 -1.46 -11.31
C GLY A 90 15.22 -0.20 -10.50
N LYS A 91 14.19 -0.24 -9.64
CA LYS A 91 13.77 0.91 -8.83
C LYS A 91 14.61 1.04 -7.58
N GLN A 92 14.73 2.26 -7.07
CA GLN A 92 15.46 2.59 -5.85
C GLN A 92 14.62 3.48 -4.95
N VAL A 93 14.90 3.43 -3.64
CA VAL A 93 14.34 4.36 -2.65
C VAL A 93 15.48 5.17 -2.06
N SER A 94 15.32 6.49 -2.03
CA SER A 94 16.21 7.45 -1.38
C SER A 94 15.51 8.00 -0.14
N VAL A 95 16.19 7.95 1.02
CA VAL A 95 15.64 8.46 2.29
C VAL A 95 16.47 9.65 2.76
N ASN A 96 15.87 10.83 2.73
CA ASN A 96 16.47 12.10 3.15
C ASN A 96 15.74 12.65 4.37
N VAL A 97 16.21 12.27 5.55
CA VAL A 97 15.62 12.63 6.84
C VAL A 97 16.73 13.10 7.78
N PRO A 98 16.60 14.25 8.46
CA PRO A 98 17.58 14.72 9.41
C PRO A 98 17.81 13.72 10.55
N ASN A 99 19.08 13.54 10.94
CA ASN A 99 19.43 12.76 12.11
C ASN A 99 18.74 13.31 13.36
N GLY A 100 18.15 12.41 14.14
CA GLY A 100 17.49 12.77 15.40
C GLY A 100 16.07 13.35 15.26
N LEU A 101 15.54 13.47 14.03
CA LEU A 101 14.15 13.86 13.84
C LEU A 101 13.22 12.82 14.45
N THR A 102 12.40 13.26 15.39
CA THR A 102 11.48 12.38 16.11
C THR A 102 10.04 12.85 15.99
N LEU A 103 9.11 11.92 16.04
CA LEU A 103 7.68 12.15 15.99
C LEU A 103 7.01 11.46 17.19
N TRP A 104 5.98 12.09 17.76
CA TRP A 104 5.13 11.49 18.78
C TRP A 104 3.88 10.87 18.14
N GLY A 105 3.83 9.53 18.07
CA GLY A 105 2.76 8.82 17.38
C GLY A 105 2.73 7.33 17.68
N ASP A 106 1.78 6.63 17.10
CA ASP A 106 1.68 5.17 17.16
C ASP A 106 2.54 4.58 16.01
N ALA A 107 3.65 3.94 16.40
CA ALA A 107 4.66 3.47 15.46
C ALA A 107 4.09 2.45 14.45
N ASP A 108 3.30 1.48 14.91
CA ASP A 108 2.75 0.43 14.04
C ASP A 108 1.76 1.00 13.03
N LYS A 109 0.93 1.94 13.47
CA LYS A 109 -0.05 2.58 12.60
C LYS A 109 0.60 3.52 11.60
N LEU A 110 1.61 4.29 12.01
CA LEU A 110 2.36 5.17 11.09
C LEU A 110 3.22 4.38 10.11
N ALA A 111 3.86 3.29 10.53
CA ALA A 111 4.53 2.37 9.60
C ALA A 111 3.57 1.86 8.53
N ARG A 112 2.33 1.55 8.90
CA ARG A 112 1.29 1.15 7.95
C ARG A 112 0.92 2.27 6.97
N VAL A 113 0.80 3.53 7.43
CA VAL A 113 0.57 4.69 6.55
C VAL A 113 1.67 4.77 5.50
N PHE A 114 2.92 4.77 5.94
CA PHE A 114 4.08 4.93 5.07
C PHE A 114 4.24 3.75 4.11
N ASN A 115 4.01 2.51 4.58
CA ASN A 115 3.99 1.31 3.73
C ASN A 115 2.92 1.39 2.62
N ASN A 116 1.72 1.88 2.93
CA ASN A 116 0.65 2.04 1.94
C ASN A 116 1.01 3.08 0.87
N ILE A 117 1.63 4.20 1.28
CA ILE A 117 2.07 5.23 0.34
C ILE A 117 3.23 4.71 -0.50
N LEU A 118 4.25 4.07 0.10
CA LEU A 118 5.41 3.54 -0.62
C LEU A 118 5.01 2.44 -1.61
N LYS A 119 4.09 1.52 -1.24
CA LYS A 119 3.53 0.54 -2.17
C LYS A 119 2.90 1.18 -3.41
N ASN A 120 2.14 2.27 -3.22
CA ASN A 120 1.59 3.02 -4.34
C ASN A 120 2.68 3.68 -5.17
N ALA A 121 3.65 4.34 -4.55
CA ALA A 121 4.78 4.96 -5.24
C ALA A 121 5.56 3.93 -6.08
N ILE A 122 5.81 2.73 -5.55
CA ILE A 122 6.47 1.63 -6.28
C ILE A 122 5.61 1.15 -7.46
N ALA A 123 4.30 0.95 -7.24
CA ALA A 123 3.40 0.41 -8.26
C ALA A 123 3.22 1.35 -9.45
N TYR A 124 3.22 2.67 -9.22
CA TYR A 124 2.93 3.68 -10.24
C TYR A 124 4.15 4.47 -10.71
N SER A 125 5.35 4.20 -10.21
CA SER A 125 6.58 4.77 -10.76
C SER A 125 7.04 4.08 -12.03
N TYR A 126 7.75 4.81 -12.89
CA TYR A 126 8.42 4.22 -14.04
C TYR A 126 9.50 3.22 -13.62
N GLU A 127 9.82 2.28 -14.52
CA GLU A 127 10.97 1.38 -14.34
C GLU A 127 12.29 2.18 -14.23
N ASN A 128 13.24 1.65 -13.48
CA ASN A 128 14.52 2.29 -13.16
C ASN A 128 14.38 3.67 -12.49
N GLY A 129 13.21 3.99 -11.94
CA GLY A 129 12.95 5.24 -11.25
C GLY A 129 13.44 5.25 -9.80
N VAL A 130 13.63 6.46 -9.28
CA VAL A 130 13.92 6.70 -7.85
C VAL A 130 12.64 7.19 -7.16
N ILE A 131 12.38 6.65 -5.99
CA ILE A 131 11.31 7.11 -5.09
C ILE A 131 12.00 7.85 -3.95
N ASP A 132 11.74 9.15 -3.82
CA ASP A 132 12.36 9.97 -2.79
C ASP A 132 11.43 10.09 -1.59
N ILE A 133 11.95 9.74 -0.41
CA ILE A 133 11.27 9.91 0.88
C ILE A 133 12.03 10.99 1.64
N ALA A 134 11.35 12.08 1.98
CA ALA A 134 11.93 13.13 2.80
C ALA A 134 11.05 13.44 4.00
N ALA A 135 11.67 13.85 5.10
CA ALA A 135 10.95 14.35 6.25
C ALA A 135 11.67 15.56 6.85
N GLU A 136 10.89 16.53 7.28
CA GLU A 136 11.41 17.73 7.94
C GLU A 136 10.45 18.24 9.00
N GLN A 137 10.96 19.03 9.91
CA GLN A 137 10.13 19.78 10.83
C GLN A 137 9.80 21.15 10.24
N GLN A 138 8.52 21.45 10.12
CA GLN A 138 8.00 22.75 9.74
C GLN A 138 7.15 23.29 10.89
N ASP A 139 7.65 24.28 11.57
CA ASP A 139 7.02 24.88 12.77
C ASP A 139 6.69 23.82 13.84
N LYS A 140 5.40 23.59 14.06
CA LYS A 140 4.84 22.63 15.01
C LYS A 140 4.43 21.30 14.35
N ASN A 141 4.84 21.07 13.13
CA ASN A 141 4.47 19.86 12.39
C ASN A 141 5.72 19.14 11.88
N ILE A 142 5.58 17.85 11.70
CA ILE A 142 6.48 17.04 10.89
C ILE A 142 5.82 16.83 9.54
N VAL A 143 6.52 17.16 8.47
CA VAL A 143 6.09 16.97 7.08
C VAL A 143 6.90 15.83 6.49
N ILE A 144 6.23 14.79 6.02
CA ILE A 144 6.84 13.65 5.36
C ILE A 144 6.33 13.58 3.94
N THR A 145 7.23 13.50 2.97
CA THR A 145 6.90 13.45 1.54
C THR A 145 7.41 12.17 0.91
N PHE A 146 6.61 11.61 0.00
CA PHE A 146 6.97 10.49 -0.88
C PHE A 146 6.80 10.97 -2.31
N THR A 147 7.89 11.06 -3.04
CA THR A 147 7.91 11.55 -4.42
C THR A 147 8.26 10.42 -5.37
N ASN A 148 7.48 10.24 -6.41
CA ASN A 148 7.78 9.30 -7.49
C ASN A 148 7.51 9.92 -8.86
N HIS A 149 8.19 9.42 -9.88
CA HIS A 149 8.01 9.77 -11.28
C HIS A 149 7.20 8.67 -11.98
N GLY A 150 6.07 9.04 -12.55
CA GLY A 150 5.13 8.11 -13.19
C GLY A 150 4.05 8.86 -13.97
N ASN A 151 3.06 8.14 -14.47
CA ASN A 151 1.91 8.78 -15.11
C ASN A 151 1.18 9.69 -14.13
N PRO A 152 0.81 10.92 -14.54
CA PRO A 152 0.14 11.87 -13.66
C PRO A 152 -1.24 11.36 -13.25
N ILE A 153 -1.62 11.67 -12.02
CA ILE A 153 -2.98 11.47 -11.54
C ILE A 153 -3.83 12.61 -12.07
N PRO A 154 -4.96 12.35 -12.77
CA PRO A 154 -5.86 13.39 -13.23
C PRO A 154 -6.33 14.30 -12.07
N GLN A 155 -6.37 15.59 -12.30
CA GLN A 155 -6.66 16.60 -11.26
C GLN A 155 -7.99 16.33 -10.51
N GLU A 156 -9.02 15.89 -11.25
CA GLU A 156 -10.34 15.54 -10.71
C GLU A 156 -10.34 14.28 -9.85
N LYS A 157 -9.22 13.52 -9.84
CA LYS A 157 -9.07 12.28 -9.07
C LYS A 157 -8.23 12.43 -7.80
N LEU A 158 -7.53 13.56 -7.62
CA LEU A 158 -6.59 13.75 -6.51
C LEU A 158 -7.25 13.63 -5.12
N GLU A 159 -8.51 14.00 -4.98
CA GLU A 159 -9.26 13.83 -3.74
C GLU A 159 -9.83 12.42 -3.60
N THR A 160 -10.31 11.85 -4.72
CA THR A 160 -11.00 10.57 -4.74
C THR A 160 -10.07 9.37 -4.55
N ILE A 161 -8.76 9.51 -4.78
CA ILE A 161 -7.80 8.40 -4.54
C ILE A 161 -7.73 7.97 -3.06
N PHE A 162 -8.21 8.79 -2.13
CA PHE A 162 -8.32 8.47 -0.71
C PHE A 162 -9.67 7.84 -0.34
N GLU A 163 -10.59 7.70 -1.29
CA GLU A 163 -11.85 7.01 -1.04
C GLU A 163 -11.66 5.51 -1.03
N LYS A 164 -12.50 4.83 -0.23
CA LYS A 164 -12.47 3.37 -0.10
C LYS A 164 -12.83 2.72 -1.44
N PHE A 165 -12.06 1.71 -1.85
CA PHE A 165 -12.24 0.94 -3.09
C PHE A 165 -11.96 1.72 -4.38
N PHE A 166 -11.48 2.95 -4.30
CA PHE A 166 -11.15 3.71 -5.48
C PHE A 166 -9.85 3.19 -6.13
N ARG A 167 -9.86 3.09 -7.47
CA ARG A 167 -8.71 2.75 -8.30
C ARG A 167 -8.74 3.58 -9.58
N LEU A 168 -7.58 4.11 -9.99
CA LEU A 168 -7.45 4.86 -11.25
C LEU A 168 -7.65 3.95 -12.46
N ASP A 169 -7.07 2.73 -12.43
CA ASP A 169 -7.16 1.76 -13.49
C ASP A 169 -8.30 0.78 -13.23
N THR A 170 -9.32 0.82 -14.08
CA THR A 170 -10.40 -0.18 -14.13
C THR A 170 -9.94 -1.49 -14.77
N SER A 171 -8.76 -1.51 -15.43
CA SER A 171 -8.17 -2.74 -15.95
C SER A 171 -7.73 -3.61 -14.76
N ARG A 172 -8.38 -4.75 -14.63
CA ARG A 172 -8.15 -5.78 -13.61
C ARG A 172 -6.77 -6.44 -13.73
N SER A 173 -5.69 -5.67 -13.93
CA SER A 173 -4.36 -6.27 -13.97
C SER A 173 -4.01 -6.71 -12.55
N THR A 174 -3.90 -8.00 -12.39
CA THR A 174 -3.58 -8.71 -11.16
C THR A 174 -2.21 -8.34 -10.56
N ASN A 175 -1.40 -7.59 -11.31
CA ASN A 175 -0.03 -7.25 -10.93
C ASN A 175 0.13 -6.02 -10.03
N THR A 176 -0.87 -5.12 -9.95
CA THR A 176 -0.84 -3.95 -9.04
C THR A 176 -1.78 -4.07 -7.83
N GLY A 177 -2.33 -5.15 -7.66
CA GLY A 177 -3.06 -5.98 -6.72
C GLY A 177 -3.62 -5.45 -5.40
N GLY A 178 -3.90 -4.16 -5.16
CA GLY A 178 -4.60 -3.69 -3.94
C GLY A 178 -6.12 -3.54 -4.15
N ALA A 179 -6.95 -3.74 -3.09
CA ALA A 179 -8.41 -3.52 -3.13
C ALA A 179 -8.82 -2.03 -3.13
N GLY A 180 -7.88 -1.10 -3.29
CA GLY A 180 -8.16 0.34 -3.25
C GLY A 180 -8.42 0.87 -1.83
N LEU A 181 -7.82 0.25 -0.82
CA LEU A 181 -8.05 0.58 0.59
C LEU A 181 -6.85 1.20 1.29
N GLY A 182 -5.65 0.99 0.75
CA GLY A 182 -4.41 1.41 1.39
C GLY A 182 -4.36 2.91 1.69
N LEU A 183 -4.72 3.75 0.73
CA LEU A 183 -4.73 5.21 0.91
C LEU A 183 -5.88 5.68 1.82
N ALA A 184 -7.04 5.05 1.75
CA ALA A 184 -8.15 5.34 2.66
C ALA A 184 -7.78 5.05 4.12
N ILE A 185 -7.16 3.89 4.38
CA ILE A 185 -6.64 3.52 5.70
C ILE A 185 -5.56 4.50 6.15
N ALA A 186 -4.64 4.89 5.26
CA ALA A 186 -3.61 5.87 5.57
C ALA A 186 -4.23 7.21 6.02
N LYS A 187 -5.25 7.69 5.31
CA LYS A 187 -5.96 8.93 5.64
C LYS A 187 -6.63 8.84 7.02
N GLU A 188 -7.32 7.76 7.32
CA GLU A 188 -7.97 7.57 8.63
C GLU A 188 -6.95 7.54 9.80
N ILE A 189 -5.81 6.86 9.61
CA ILE A 189 -4.76 6.79 10.63
C ILE A 189 -4.12 8.18 10.84
N VAL A 190 -3.84 8.91 9.76
CA VAL A 190 -3.27 10.26 9.83
C VAL A 190 -4.23 11.21 10.53
N ASN A 191 -5.53 11.17 10.18
CA ASN A 191 -6.58 11.95 10.85
C ASN A 191 -6.68 11.63 12.34
N ALA A 192 -6.60 10.35 12.71
CA ALA A 192 -6.59 9.94 14.13
C ALA A 192 -5.38 10.50 14.91
N HIS A 193 -4.25 10.73 14.23
CA HIS A 193 -3.09 11.41 14.82
C HIS A 193 -3.25 12.94 14.90
N GLY A 194 -4.35 13.51 14.35
CA GLY A 194 -4.57 14.95 14.25
C GLY A 194 -3.81 15.60 13.10
N GLY A 195 -3.36 14.79 12.13
CA GLY A 195 -2.62 15.21 10.96
C GLY A 195 -3.48 15.34 9.70
N ASN A 196 -2.82 15.55 8.59
CA ASN A 196 -3.43 15.59 7.25
C ASN A 196 -2.58 14.84 6.23
N ILE A 197 -3.23 14.28 5.21
CA ILE A 197 -2.58 13.65 4.05
C ILE A 197 -3.19 14.18 2.77
N PHE A 198 -2.36 14.52 1.81
CA PHE A 198 -2.79 14.98 0.50
C PHE A 198 -1.78 14.58 -0.58
N VAL A 199 -2.16 14.76 -1.84
CA VAL A 199 -1.33 14.43 -2.99
C VAL A 199 -1.35 15.59 -3.98
N GLN A 200 -0.22 15.80 -4.62
CA GLN A 200 -0.05 16.66 -5.79
C GLN A 200 0.56 15.83 -6.91
N SER A 201 0.05 15.99 -8.12
CA SER A 201 0.53 15.24 -9.28
C SER A 201 0.52 16.11 -10.52
N ASN A 202 1.58 16.02 -11.30
CA ASN A 202 1.74 16.67 -12.59
C ASN A 202 2.50 15.74 -13.55
N THR A 203 2.85 16.21 -14.73
CA THR A 203 3.57 15.42 -15.76
C THR A 203 5.00 15.03 -15.36
N GLU A 204 5.58 15.67 -14.35
CA GLU A 204 6.94 15.39 -13.90
C GLU A 204 6.94 14.40 -12.73
N LYS A 205 6.08 14.62 -11.74
CA LYS A 205 6.10 13.83 -10.49
C LYS A 205 4.75 13.77 -9.80
N THR A 206 4.59 12.75 -8.95
CA THR A 206 3.53 12.64 -7.95
C THR A 206 4.17 12.73 -6.56
N VAL A 207 3.61 13.58 -5.70
CA VAL A 207 4.09 13.81 -4.33
C VAL A 207 2.95 13.57 -3.35
N PHE A 208 3.07 12.53 -2.54
CA PHE A 208 2.21 12.33 -1.37
C PHE A 208 2.83 13.05 -0.18
N THR A 209 2.04 13.83 0.53
CA THR A 209 2.50 14.59 1.70
C THR A 209 1.66 14.20 2.92
N VAL A 210 2.34 13.82 3.99
CA VAL A 210 1.77 13.55 5.31
C VAL A 210 2.24 14.63 6.27
N VAL A 211 1.31 15.33 6.91
CA VAL A 211 1.59 16.36 7.91
C VAL A 211 1.09 15.87 9.26
N LEU A 212 1.96 15.78 10.25
CA LEU A 212 1.65 15.31 11.59
C LEU A 212 2.05 16.35 12.65
N PRO A 213 1.21 16.63 13.65
CA PRO A 213 1.56 17.58 14.70
C PRO A 213 2.72 17.05 15.54
N GLN A 214 3.71 17.92 15.77
CA GLN A 214 4.80 17.71 16.71
C GLN A 214 4.32 18.14 18.11
N LYS A 215 4.39 17.26 19.11
CA LYS A 215 4.15 17.61 20.51
C LYS A 215 5.44 17.95 21.22
#